data_5bacdf2f491a4e7ed75cc7295c05cc0e
#
_entry.id   5bacdf2f491a4e7ed75cc7295c05cc0e
#
_cell.length_a   1.000
_cell.length_b   1.000
_cell.length_c   1.000
_cell.angle_alpha   90.00
_cell.angle_beta   90.00
_cell.angle_gamma   90.00
#
_symmetry.space_group_name_H-M   'P 1'
#
loop_
_entity.id
_entity.type
_entity.pdbx_description
1 polymer ?
#
loop_
_entity_poly.entity_id
_entity_poly.type
_entity_poly.pdbx_seq_one_letter_code
_entity_poly.pdbx_strand_id
1 'polypeptide(L)'
;MANEDKKDFNAMLHDSKDMPKFQTITDQKSIEKYGGSRMYFAPPIDYDKVMKRIPYGKVITVGKIREYFAELNGADFTEPITAGIFVSIAAWASYQRSEDETPYWRTLKANGELNKKYPGGIEAQKERLEAEGHTIIQKGRTNIKYFVKDYESVLFDLR
;
A
#
# COMPACT_ATOMS: atom_id res chain seq x y z
N MET A 1 5.48 -14.91 10.89
CA MET A 1 6.27 -15.00 9.65
C MET A 1 6.26 -16.40 9.07
N ALA A 2 6.47 -17.43 9.88
CA ALA A 2 6.45 -18.81 9.38
C ALA A 2 5.14 -19.20 8.67
N ASN A 3 4.02 -18.60 9.05
CA ASN A 3 2.73 -18.86 8.41
C ASN A 3 2.56 -18.16 7.05
N GLU A 4 3.30 -17.08 6.82
CA GLU A 4 3.21 -16.30 5.59
C GLU A 4 3.79 -17.08 4.41
N ASP A 5 4.90 -17.81 4.63
CA ASP A 5 5.56 -18.58 3.58
C ASP A 5 4.72 -19.73 3.04
N LYS A 6 3.68 -20.13 3.79
CA LYS A 6 2.82 -21.26 3.43
C LYS A 6 1.56 -20.85 2.66
N LYS A 7 1.26 -19.57 2.59
CA LYS A 7 0.09 -19.07 1.87
C LYS A 7 0.40 -18.89 0.40
N ASP A 8 -0.59 -19.13 -0.45
CA ASP A 8 -0.48 -18.83 -1.87
C ASP A 8 -0.97 -17.41 -2.12
N PHE A 9 -0.04 -16.46 -2.03
CA PHE A 9 -0.39 -15.05 -2.17
C PHE A 9 -0.80 -14.68 -3.59
N ASN A 10 -0.32 -15.40 -4.61
CA ASN A 10 -0.76 -15.14 -5.97
C ASN A 10 -2.21 -15.58 -6.19
N ALA A 11 -2.63 -16.68 -5.57
CA ALA A 11 -4.05 -17.06 -5.57
C ALA A 11 -4.89 -16.00 -4.85
N MET A 12 -4.42 -15.49 -3.71
CA MET A 12 -5.10 -14.44 -2.96
C MET A 12 -5.18 -13.14 -3.76
N LEU A 13 -4.12 -12.81 -4.50
CA LEU A 13 -4.07 -11.61 -5.34
C LEU A 13 -5.15 -11.61 -6.41
N HIS A 14 -5.42 -12.78 -6.99
CA HIS A 14 -6.40 -12.93 -8.07
C HIS A 14 -7.82 -13.24 -7.57
N ASP A 15 -8.01 -13.35 -6.26
CA ASP A 15 -9.33 -13.53 -5.65
C ASP A 15 -9.98 -12.16 -5.43
N SER A 16 -10.93 -11.80 -6.28
CA SER A 16 -11.56 -10.47 -6.24
C SER A 16 -12.51 -10.27 -5.06
N LYS A 17 -13.01 -11.34 -4.41
CA LYS A 17 -13.88 -11.27 -3.21
C LYS A 17 -15.09 -10.36 -3.39
N ASP A 18 -15.84 -10.44 -4.45
CA ASP A 18 -16.97 -9.56 -4.76
C ASP A 18 -16.61 -8.09 -5.06
N MET A 19 -15.33 -7.80 -5.25
CA MET A 19 -14.86 -6.43 -5.55
C MET A 19 -14.56 -6.27 -7.04
N PRO A 20 -14.65 -5.06 -7.60
CA PRO A 20 -14.88 -3.80 -6.90
C PRO A 20 -16.35 -3.64 -6.47
N LYS A 21 -16.55 -2.83 -5.45
CA LYS A 21 -17.91 -2.53 -5.00
C LYS A 21 -17.96 -1.20 -4.26
N PHE A 22 -19.18 -0.68 -4.11
CA PHE A 22 -19.44 0.51 -3.30
C PHE A 22 -20.26 0.11 -2.09
N GLN A 23 -20.12 0.88 -1.03
CA GLN A 23 -20.94 0.73 0.16
C GLN A 23 -21.21 2.13 0.72
N THR A 24 -22.47 2.39 1.09
CA THR A 24 -22.82 3.63 1.76
C THR A 24 -22.63 3.44 3.26
N ILE A 25 -21.84 4.28 3.89
CA ILE A 25 -21.65 4.24 5.34
C ILE A 25 -22.65 5.18 6.02
N THR A 26 -22.99 4.88 7.26
CA THR A 26 -24.00 5.64 8.03
C THR A 26 -23.41 6.26 9.32
N ASP A 27 -22.21 5.86 9.71
CA ASP A 27 -21.57 6.38 10.91
C ASP A 27 -21.11 7.83 10.69
N GLN A 28 -21.67 8.75 11.44
CA GLN A 28 -21.41 10.17 11.27
C GLN A 28 -19.93 10.55 11.46
N LYS A 29 -19.24 9.92 12.38
CA LYS A 29 -17.82 10.20 12.62
C LYS A 29 -16.97 9.80 11.43
N SER A 30 -17.26 8.65 10.83
CA SER A 30 -16.55 8.18 9.63
C SER A 30 -16.86 9.06 8.43
N ILE A 31 -18.12 9.49 8.26
CA ILE A 31 -18.51 10.38 7.18
C ILE A 31 -17.72 11.70 7.26
N GLU A 32 -17.61 12.27 8.44
CA GLU A 32 -16.84 13.49 8.67
C GLU A 32 -15.35 13.28 8.43
N LYS A 33 -14.82 12.17 8.94
CA LYS A 33 -13.39 11.85 8.82
C LYS A 33 -12.95 11.67 7.37
N TYR A 34 -13.78 11.01 6.56
CA TYR A 34 -13.41 10.64 5.19
C TYR A 34 -14.03 11.54 4.12
N GLY A 35 -14.84 12.52 4.50
CA GLY A 35 -15.38 13.51 3.58
C GLY A 35 -16.60 13.06 2.80
N GLY A 36 -17.31 12.03 3.26
CA GLY A 36 -18.55 11.59 2.62
C GLY A 36 -18.91 10.16 2.97
N SER A 37 -20.06 9.71 2.46
CA SER A 37 -20.64 8.40 2.80
C SER A 37 -20.41 7.31 1.75
N ARG A 38 -19.93 7.67 0.55
CA ARG A 38 -19.77 6.72 -0.55
C ARG A 38 -18.38 6.10 -0.50
N MET A 39 -18.31 4.88 0.00
CA MET A 39 -17.06 4.13 0.17
C MET A 39 -16.85 3.14 -0.97
N TYR A 40 -15.63 3.06 -1.47
CA TYR A 40 -15.23 2.17 -2.54
C TYR A 40 -14.29 1.08 -2.03
N PHE A 41 -14.43 -0.13 -2.57
CA PHE A 41 -13.51 -1.24 -2.32
C PHE A 41 -12.88 -1.66 -3.64
N ALA A 42 -11.57 -1.60 -3.73
CA ALA A 42 -10.82 -2.10 -4.88
C ALA A 42 -10.34 -3.53 -4.60
N PRO A 43 -10.34 -4.40 -5.61
CA PRO A 43 -9.80 -5.76 -5.43
C PRO A 43 -8.27 -5.75 -5.29
N PRO A 44 -7.68 -6.80 -4.72
CA PRO A 44 -6.24 -6.84 -4.51
C PRO A 44 -5.42 -6.62 -5.78
N ILE A 45 -5.86 -7.17 -6.91
CA ILE A 45 -5.13 -7.06 -8.17
C ILE A 45 -4.99 -5.61 -8.63
N ASP A 46 -5.96 -4.75 -8.33
CA ASP A 46 -5.91 -3.34 -8.73
C ASP A 46 -4.83 -2.60 -7.94
N TYR A 47 -4.63 -2.95 -6.67
CA TYR A 47 -3.52 -2.41 -5.87
C TYR A 47 -2.17 -2.81 -6.49
N ASP A 48 -2.04 -4.07 -6.86
CA ASP A 48 -0.81 -4.57 -7.49
C ASP A 48 -0.49 -3.83 -8.79
N LYS A 49 -1.50 -3.61 -9.63
CA LYS A 49 -1.33 -2.89 -10.90
C LYS A 49 -0.84 -1.47 -10.69
N VAL A 50 -1.37 -0.78 -9.68
CA VAL A 50 -0.93 0.59 -9.34
C VAL A 50 0.48 0.57 -8.78
N MET A 51 0.77 -0.36 -7.87
CA MET A 51 2.09 -0.48 -7.26
C MET A 51 3.18 -0.73 -8.30
N LYS A 52 2.86 -1.47 -9.36
CA LYS A 52 3.79 -1.71 -10.48
C LYS A 52 4.16 -0.44 -11.25
N ARG A 53 3.34 0.60 -11.18
CA ARG A 53 3.57 1.86 -11.91
C ARG A 53 4.62 2.75 -11.26
N ILE A 54 4.95 2.51 -9.99
CA ILE A 54 5.85 3.40 -9.25
C ILE A 54 7.29 3.19 -9.74
N PRO A 55 7.89 4.20 -10.37
CA PRO A 55 9.20 4.03 -10.98
C PRO A 55 10.34 4.08 -9.96
N TYR A 56 11.50 3.65 -10.41
CA TYR A 56 12.74 3.71 -9.64
C TYR A 56 12.97 5.14 -9.11
N GLY A 57 13.31 5.25 -7.83
CA GLY A 57 13.59 6.55 -7.20
C GLY A 57 12.37 7.30 -6.73
N LYS A 58 11.17 6.79 -7.00
CA LYS A 58 9.92 7.39 -6.54
C LYS A 58 9.25 6.47 -5.52
N VAL A 59 8.37 7.07 -4.73
CA VAL A 59 7.58 6.36 -3.73
C VAL A 59 6.13 6.79 -3.81
N ILE A 60 5.26 6.03 -3.18
CA ILE A 60 3.86 6.38 -2.99
C ILE A 60 3.42 5.92 -1.61
N THR A 61 2.35 6.50 -1.08
CA THR A 61 1.74 6.00 0.15
C THR A 61 0.45 5.26 -0.18
N VAL A 62 0.06 4.33 0.69
CA VAL A 62 -1.22 3.63 0.55
C VAL A 62 -2.38 4.63 0.51
N GLY A 63 -2.28 5.72 1.30
CA GLY A 63 -3.28 6.78 1.30
C GLY A 63 -3.46 7.42 -0.06
N LYS A 64 -2.37 7.67 -0.77
CA LYS A 64 -2.43 8.25 -2.13
C LYS A 64 -3.06 7.27 -3.14
N ILE A 65 -2.78 5.98 -3.00
CA ILE A 65 -3.43 4.96 -3.85
C ILE A 65 -4.93 4.97 -3.58
N ARG A 66 -5.35 5.05 -2.31
CA ARG A 66 -6.76 5.10 -1.95
C ARG A 66 -7.45 6.34 -2.54
N GLU A 67 -6.80 7.50 -2.46
CA GLU A 67 -7.32 8.74 -3.06
C GLU A 67 -7.52 8.58 -4.57
N TYR A 68 -6.54 8.00 -5.23
CA TYR A 68 -6.58 7.75 -6.68
C TYR A 68 -7.78 6.88 -7.06
N PHE A 69 -8.00 5.77 -6.35
CA PHE A 69 -9.13 4.89 -6.61
C PHE A 69 -10.48 5.59 -6.38
N ALA A 70 -10.58 6.38 -5.32
CA ALA A 70 -11.82 7.10 -5.02
C ALA A 70 -12.15 8.11 -6.13
N GLU A 71 -11.16 8.90 -6.57
CA GLU A 71 -11.37 9.86 -7.65
C GLU A 71 -11.74 9.17 -8.95
N LEU A 72 -11.04 8.08 -9.28
CA LEU A 72 -11.27 7.35 -10.53
C LEU A 72 -12.68 6.77 -10.60
N ASN A 73 -13.26 6.41 -9.47
CA ASN A 73 -14.54 5.70 -9.39
C ASN A 73 -15.69 6.55 -8.85
N GLY A 74 -15.48 7.84 -8.65
CA GLY A 74 -16.53 8.74 -8.16
C GLY A 74 -16.99 8.43 -6.75
N ALA A 75 -16.08 7.95 -5.90
CA ALA A 75 -16.34 7.69 -4.49
C ALA A 75 -15.79 8.81 -3.61
N ASP A 76 -16.30 8.90 -2.39
CA ASP A 76 -15.78 9.86 -1.42
C ASP A 76 -14.47 9.38 -0.81
N PHE A 77 -14.32 8.08 -0.62
CA PHE A 77 -13.08 7.49 -0.13
C PHE A 77 -13.01 5.99 -0.45
N THR A 78 -11.81 5.43 -0.37
CA THR A 78 -11.57 4.00 -0.52
C THR A 78 -11.37 3.39 0.87
N GLU A 79 -11.97 2.22 1.11
CA GLU A 79 -11.93 1.57 2.41
C GLU A 79 -10.47 1.31 2.84
N PRO A 80 -10.04 1.79 4.02
CA PRO A 80 -8.62 1.77 4.39
C PRO A 80 -8.09 0.44 4.92
N ILE A 81 -8.92 -0.39 5.55
CA ILE A 81 -8.44 -1.64 6.17
C ILE A 81 -8.04 -2.65 5.10
N THR A 82 -8.92 -2.87 4.12
CA THR A 82 -8.60 -3.78 3.02
C THR A 82 -7.45 -3.25 2.17
N ALA A 83 -7.32 -1.93 2.02
CA ALA A 83 -6.20 -1.34 1.31
C ALA A 83 -4.86 -1.79 1.91
N GLY A 84 -4.72 -1.71 3.24
CA GLY A 84 -3.52 -2.15 3.93
C GLY A 84 -3.25 -3.63 3.77
N ILE A 85 -4.29 -4.45 3.82
CA ILE A 85 -4.19 -5.90 3.62
C ILE A 85 -3.76 -6.21 2.19
N PHE A 86 -4.37 -5.55 1.21
CA PHE A 86 -4.14 -5.87 -0.20
C PHE A 86 -2.77 -5.43 -0.72
N VAL A 87 -2.21 -4.32 -0.23
CA VAL A 87 -0.83 -3.98 -0.59
C VAL A 87 0.16 -4.99 -0.03
N SER A 88 -0.12 -5.55 1.14
CA SER A 88 0.70 -6.61 1.73
C SER A 88 0.60 -7.91 0.91
N ILE A 89 -0.61 -8.27 0.46
CA ILE A 89 -0.81 -9.42 -0.44
C ILE A 89 -0.02 -9.22 -1.73
N ALA A 90 -0.08 -8.03 -2.33
CA ALA A 90 0.66 -7.73 -3.55
C ALA A 90 2.17 -7.89 -3.34
N ALA A 91 2.69 -7.43 -2.20
CA ALA A 91 4.11 -7.56 -1.86
C ALA A 91 4.53 -9.02 -1.75
N TRP A 92 3.80 -9.82 -0.99
CA TRP A 92 4.12 -11.25 -0.81
C TRP A 92 3.92 -12.04 -2.09
N ALA A 93 2.90 -11.71 -2.90
CA ALA A 93 2.68 -12.35 -4.20
C ALA A 93 3.88 -12.12 -5.12
N SER A 94 4.38 -10.88 -5.18
CA SER A 94 5.57 -10.55 -5.96
C SER A 94 6.79 -11.33 -5.47
N TYR A 95 6.97 -11.38 -4.15
CA TYR A 95 8.08 -12.10 -3.53
C TYR A 95 8.07 -13.59 -3.90
N GLN A 96 6.89 -14.19 -4.01
CA GLN A 96 6.73 -15.61 -4.35
C GLN A 96 6.87 -15.90 -5.85
N ARG A 97 6.78 -14.88 -6.71
CA ARG A 97 6.92 -15.08 -8.15
C ARG A 97 8.39 -15.00 -8.59
N SER A 98 8.71 -15.71 -9.67
CA SER A 98 10.04 -15.66 -10.27
C SER A 98 10.17 -14.56 -11.33
N GLU A 99 9.04 -14.01 -11.78
CA GLU A 99 9.00 -12.96 -12.82
C GLU A 99 7.83 -12.01 -12.55
N ASP A 100 7.72 -10.94 -13.34
CA ASP A 100 6.66 -9.94 -13.21
C ASP A 100 6.65 -9.30 -11.83
N GLU A 101 7.83 -8.83 -11.40
CA GLU A 101 8.02 -8.24 -10.08
C GLU A 101 7.20 -6.97 -9.88
N THR A 102 6.58 -6.83 -8.71
CA THR A 102 5.97 -5.59 -8.25
C THR A 102 6.96 -4.91 -7.30
N PRO A 103 7.40 -3.67 -7.59
CA PRO A 103 8.35 -2.98 -6.71
C PRO A 103 7.64 -2.48 -5.45
N TYR A 104 7.20 -3.40 -4.61
CA TYR A 104 6.34 -3.13 -3.45
C TYR A 104 7.01 -2.25 -2.39
N TRP A 105 8.36 -2.29 -2.31
CA TRP A 105 9.10 -1.48 -1.33
C TRP A 105 8.91 0.03 -1.57
N ARG A 106 8.43 0.44 -2.73
CA ARG A 106 8.15 1.84 -3.06
C ARG A 106 6.80 2.31 -2.55
N THR A 107 5.96 1.40 -2.04
CA THR A 107 4.66 1.73 -1.45
C THR A 107 4.78 1.79 0.07
N LEU A 108 4.59 2.98 0.61
CA LEU A 108 4.81 3.28 2.02
C LEU A 108 3.48 3.41 2.78
N LYS A 109 3.56 3.32 4.10
CA LYS A 109 2.47 3.66 4.99
C LYS A 109 2.34 5.19 5.08
N ALA A 110 1.36 5.66 5.84
CA ALA A 110 1.17 7.09 6.10
C ALA A 110 2.47 7.74 6.58
N ASN A 111 2.68 8.98 6.19
CA ASN A 111 3.84 9.79 6.57
C ASN A 111 5.18 9.28 6.03
N GLY A 112 5.14 8.35 5.09
CA GLY A 112 6.35 7.78 4.50
C GLY A 112 6.95 6.65 5.33
N GLU A 113 6.17 6.05 6.21
CA GLU A 113 6.64 4.97 7.08
C GLU A 113 6.86 3.66 6.32
N LEU A 114 7.95 2.97 6.63
CA LEU A 114 8.23 1.64 6.12
C LEU A 114 7.26 0.61 6.71
N ASN A 115 6.97 -0.45 5.97
CA ASN A 115 5.97 -1.44 6.34
C ASN A 115 6.61 -2.76 6.79
N LYS A 116 6.55 -3.04 8.08
CA LYS A 116 7.13 -4.26 8.66
C LYS A 116 6.48 -5.55 8.16
N LYS A 117 5.31 -5.48 7.54
CA LYS A 117 4.59 -6.65 7.02
C LYS A 117 5.06 -7.12 5.67
N TYR A 118 5.89 -6.34 4.99
CA TYR A 118 6.45 -6.74 3.69
C TYR A 118 7.50 -7.84 3.85
N PRO A 119 7.75 -8.62 2.78
CA PRO A 119 8.77 -9.68 2.82
C PRO A 119 10.13 -9.17 3.31
N GLY A 120 10.71 -9.85 4.30
CA GLY A 120 11.97 -9.45 4.92
C GLY A 120 11.88 -8.31 5.92
N GLY A 121 10.69 -7.76 6.14
CA GLY A 121 10.45 -6.73 7.14
C GLY A 121 11.12 -5.39 6.83
N ILE A 122 11.32 -4.60 7.88
CA ILE A 122 11.88 -3.24 7.76
C ILE A 122 13.28 -3.26 7.11
N GLU A 123 14.15 -4.19 7.49
CA GLU A 123 15.52 -4.22 6.99
C GLU A 123 15.58 -4.42 5.47
N ALA A 124 14.78 -5.33 4.94
CA ALA A 124 14.76 -5.59 3.50
C ALA A 124 14.21 -4.40 2.72
N GLN A 125 13.15 -3.77 3.21
CA GLN A 125 12.59 -2.59 2.56
C GLN A 125 13.57 -1.42 2.60
N LYS A 126 14.21 -1.19 3.75
CA LYS A 126 15.21 -0.15 3.92
C LYS A 126 16.35 -0.32 2.91
N GLU A 127 16.88 -1.53 2.78
CA GLU A 127 17.96 -1.83 1.84
C GLU A 127 17.57 -1.47 0.41
N ARG A 128 16.37 -1.86 -0.02
CA ARG A 128 15.88 -1.55 -1.36
C ARG A 128 15.72 -0.05 -1.59
N LEU A 129 15.16 0.66 -0.61
CA LEU A 129 14.94 2.10 -0.73
C LEU A 129 16.26 2.86 -0.72
N GLU A 130 17.21 2.47 0.12
CA GLU A 130 18.53 3.09 0.14
C GLU A 130 19.28 2.88 -1.17
N ALA A 131 19.13 1.71 -1.77
CA ALA A 131 19.72 1.42 -3.09
C ALA A 131 19.17 2.34 -4.18
N GLU A 132 17.95 2.88 -3.99
CA GLU A 132 17.33 3.83 -4.93
C GLU A 132 17.58 5.29 -4.56
N GLY A 133 18.48 5.53 -3.60
CA GLY A 133 18.90 6.88 -3.24
C GLY A 133 18.13 7.54 -2.10
N HIS A 134 17.23 6.80 -1.45
CA HIS A 134 16.48 7.35 -0.32
C HIS A 134 17.28 7.25 0.98
N THR A 135 17.01 8.20 1.87
CA THR A 135 17.55 8.17 3.23
C THR A 135 16.47 7.72 4.18
N ILE A 136 16.78 6.74 5.02
CA ILE A 136 15.83 6.21 6.01
C ILE A 136 16.17 6.80 7.38
N ILE A 137 15.17 7.39 8.03
CA ILE A 137 15.31 7.95 9.38
C ILE A 137 14.45 7.14 10.34
N GLN A 138 14.86 7.12 11.61
CA GLN A 138 14.06 6.46 12.64
C GLN A 138 13.55 7.48 13.64
N LYS A 139 12.36 7.21 14.20
CA LYS A 139 11.71 8.06 15.18
C LYS A 139 11.12 7.20 16.28
N GLY A 140 11.01 7.77 17.48
CA GLY A 140 10.43 7.11 18.65
C GLY A 140 11.48 6.62 19.64
N ARG A 141 11.06 6.40 20.88
CA ARG A 141 11.92 5.90 21.95
C ARG A 141 11.68 4.42 22.23
N THR A 142 10.45 4.07 22.55
CA THR A 142 10.06 2.68 22.88
C THR A 142 9.43 2.00 21.68
N ASN A 143 8.69 2.75 20.85
CA ASN A 143 8.06 2.25 19.63
C ASN A 143 8.77 2.91 18.45
N ILE A 144 9.87 2.29 18.03
CA ILE A 144 10.70 2.85 16.95
C ILE A 144 10.08 2.54 15.60
N LYS A 145 9.92 3.58 14.79
CA LYS A 145 9.41 3.49 13.42
C LYS A 145 10.42 4.07 12.45
N TYR A 146 10.38 3.61 11.22
CA TYR A 146 11.32 4.01 10.16
C TYR A 146 10.56 4.68 9.03
N PHE A 147 11.15 5.77 8.50
CA PHE A 147 10.50 6.61 7.50
C PHE A 147 11.48 6.97 6.38
N VAL A 148 10.96 7.17 5.19
CA VAL A 148 11.72 7.79 4.11
C VAL A 148 11.78 9.29 4.38
N LYS A 149 13.01 9.82 4.55
CA LYS A 149 13.20 11.25 4.77
C LYS A 149 12.75 12.03 3.53
N ASP A 150 11.99 13.10 3.77
CA ASP A 150 11.49 13.98 2.70
C ASP A 150 10.72 13.22 1.60
N TYR A 151 9.95 12.20 2.00
CA TYR A 151 9.23 11.36 1.06
C TYR A 151 8.33 12.15 0.12
N GLU A 152 7.80 13.28 0.57
CA GLU A 152 6.90 14.11 -0.22
C GLU A 152 7.56 14.65 -1.49
N SER A 153 8.88 14.88 -1.45
CA SER A 153 9.62 15.37 -2.61
C SER A 153 9.80 14.32 -3.70
N VAL A 154 9.60 13.04 -3.40
CA VAL A 154 9.76 11.92 -4.33
C VAL A 154 8.48 11.13 -4.54
N LEU A 155 7.34 11.69 -4.15
CA LEU A 155 6.04 11.07 -4.40
C LEU A 155 5.75 11.00 -5.88
N PHE A 156 5.32 9.82 -6.35
CA PHE A 156 4.86 9.62 -7.71
C PHE A 156 3.41 10.11 -7.83
N ASP A 157 3.11 10.82 -8.91
CA ASP A 157 1.75 11.28 -9.21
C ASP A 157 1.08 10.27 -10.14
N LEU A 158 0.02 9.64 -9.65
CA LEU A 158 -0.75 8.64 -10.41
C LEU A 158 -1.63 9.25 -11.50
N ARG A 159 -1.86 10.56 -11.46
CA ARG A 159 -2.76 11.26 -12.41
C ARG A 159 -2.11 11.61 -13.73
#